data_862ce333bcbbad20e24ef3d69f1f176e
#
_entry.id   862ce333bcbbad20e24ef3d69f1f176e
#
_cell.length_a   1.000
_cell.length_b   1.000
_cell.length_c   1.000
_cell.angle_alpha   90.00
_cell.angle_beta   90.00
_cell.angle_gamma   90.00
#
_symmetry.space_group_name_H-M   'P 1'
#
loop_
_entity.id
_entity.type
_entity.pdbx_description
1 polymer ?
#
loop_
_entity_poly.entity_id
_entity_poly.type
_entity_poly.pdbx_seq_one_letter_code
_entity_poly.pdbx_strand_id
1 'polypeptide(L)'
;MRCCKARLLVGATTLGLLTSVAANGADIALCSIVEKPANFNHQSVTLQGTALGVKETTSHRGNDYTTFKLQDPSGCGAVNIFTWGHPALSNGDQVRVDGVFEIEHHQGRYTFHNEVEASKVTSLPR
;
A
#
# COMPACT_ATOMS: atom_id res chain seq x y z
N MET A 1 -7.81 -31.42 40.31
CA MET A 1 -7.69 -30.95 39.99
C MET A 1 -7.37 -30.53 39.32
N ARG A 2 -7.39 -30.63 39.15
CA ARG A 2 -7.01 -30.26 38.56
C ARG A 2 -6.86 -29.53 37.67
N CYS A 3 -6.91 -29.52 37.44
CA CYS A 3 -6.72 -28.80 36.64
C CYS A 3 -6.44 -28.23 36.08
N CYS A 4 -6.36 -28.18 36.06
CA CYS A 4 -5.98 -27.51 35.55
C CYS A 4 -5.51 -27.33 34.85
N LYS A 5 -5.45 -27.65 34.67
CA LYS A 5 -4.91 -27.38 34.01
C LYS A 5 -4.78 -26.89 33.08
N ALA A 6 -4.96 -27.22 33.13
CA ALA A 6 -4.76 -26.73 32.24
C ALA A 6 -4.81 -26.06 31.55
N ARG A 7 -4.85 -25.97 31.80
CA ARG A 7 -4.78 -25.20 31.13
C ARG A 7 -4.17 -24.64 30.43
N LEU A 8 -3.98 -24.99 30.44
CA LEU A 8 -3.36 -24.40 29.77
C LEU A 8 -3.20 -24.15 28.88
N LEU A 9 -3.26 -24.51 28.78
CA LEU A 9 -2.96 -24.15 27.92
C LEU A 9 -2.97 -23.48 27.21
N VAL A 10 -3.10 -23.57 27.34
CA VAL A 10 -3.03 -22.87 26.66
C VAL A 10 -2.64 -22.21 26.16
N GLY A 11 -2.41 -22.22 26.32
CA GLY A 11 -1.95 -21.52 25.87
C GLY A 11 -1.55 -21.31 25.16
N ALA A 12 -1.27 -21.68 25.11
CA ALA A 12 -0.79 -21.33 24.41
C ALA A 12 -0.98 -21.06 23.51
N THR A 13 -1.25 -21.18 23.45
CA THR A 13 -1.35 -20.89 22.61
C THR A 13 -1.29 -19.97 22.03
N THR A 14 -1.17 -20.01 22.14
CA THR A 14 -0.99 -19.25 21.66
C THR A 14 -0.49 -18.78 20.91
N LEU A 15 -0.21 -19.18 20.67
CA LEU A 15 0.29 -18.82 20.00
C LEU A 15 0.50 -18.23 19.15
N GLY A 16 0.70 -18.28 19.15
CA GLY A 16 1.23 -17.83 18.46
C GLY A 16 0.92 -17.43 17.41
N LEU A 17 0.38 -17.41 17.13
CA LEU A 17 0.15 -17.09 16.17
C LEU A 17 0.32 -16.09 15.61
N LEU A 18 0.50 -15.75 15.78
CA LEU A 18 0.74 -14.87 15.36
C LEU A 18 1.45 -14.56 14.50
N THR A 19 1.75 -14.83 14.42
CA THR A 19 2.59 -14.81 13.73
C THR A 19 2.47 -14.52 12.46
N SER A 20 1.89 -14.81 12.03
CA SER A 20 1.71 -14.60 10.84
C SER A 20 1.85 -13.37 10.34
N VAL A 21 2.73 -12.86 10.53
CA VAL A 21 2.86 -11.71 10.16
C VAL A 21 2.97 -11.47 8.81
N ALA A 22 2.35 -10.66 8.27
CA ALA A 22 2.38 -10.37 6.92
C ALA A 22 3.70 -9.92 6.46
N ALA A 23 4.12 -10.41 5.36
CA ALA A 23 5.33 -9.96 4.76
C ALA A 23 5.16 -8.61 4.11
N ASN A 24 3.95 -8.11 3.96
CA ASN A 24 3.69 -6.82 3.37
C ASN A 24 4.01 -5.70 4.33
N GLY A 25 4.06 -4.49 3.88
CA GLY A 25 4.26 -3.35 4.73
C GLY A 25 3.15 -3.15 5.73
N ALA A 26 3.39 -2.31 6.70
CA ALA A 26 2.40 -1.99 7.71
C ALA A 26 1.22 -1.26 7.10
N ASP A 27 0.03 -1.55 7.59
CA ASP A 27 -1.16 -0.79 7.23
C ASP A 27 -1.03 0.60 7.83
N ILE A 28 -0.98 1.59 6.97
CA ILE A 28 -0.76 2.98 7.34
C ILE A 28 -1.96 3.79 6.88
N ALA A 29 -2.43 4.70 7.72
CA ALA A 29 -3.44 5.64 7.29
C ALA A 29 -2.81 6.59 6.27
N LEU A 30 -3.45 6.73 5.13
CA LEU A 30 -2.93 7.58 4.06
C LEU A 30 -2.70 9.00 4.56
N CYS A 31 -3.59 9.50 5.41
CA CYS A 31 -3.46 10.84 5.96
C CYS A 31 -2.16 11.02 6.75
N SER A 32 -1.67 9.98 7.41
CA SER A 32 -0.41 10.06 8.14
C SER A 32 0.76 10.34 7.21
N ILE A 33 0.76 9.72 6.03
CA ILE A 33 1.82 9.95 5.05
C ILE A 33 1.72 11.36 4.49
N VAL A 34 0.51 11.82 4.20
CA VAL A 34 0.31 13.17 3.65
C VAL A 34 0.79 14.23 4.64
N GLU A 35 0.54 14.01 5.93
CA GLU A 35 0.93 14.98 6.95
C GLU A 35 2.42 14.99 7.25
N LYS A 36 3.04 13.83 7.30
CA LYS A 36 4.46 13.71 7.65
C LYS A 36 5.18 12.73 6.74
N PRO A 37 5.34 13.09 5.48
CA PRO A 37 5.93 12.15 4.51
C PRO A 37 7.34 11.70 4.88
N ALA A 38 8.11 12.57 5.52
CA ALA A 38 9.49 12.23 5.87
C ALA A 38 9.57 11.01 6.80
N ASN A 39 8.52 10.76 7.60
CA ASN A 39 8.53 9.64 8.52
C ASN A 39 8.39 8.30 7.81
N PHE A 40 7.99 8.31 6.55
CA PHE A 40 7.70 7.08 5.81
C PHE A 40 8.61 6.85 4.61
N ASN A 41 9.58 7.74 4.42
CA ASN A 41 10.47 7.67 3.27
C ASN A 41 11.22 6.33 3.23
N HIS A 42 11.17 5.67 2.08
CA HIS A 42 11.80 4.36 1.83
C HIS A 42 11.21 3.23 2.67
N GLN A 43 10.02 3.40 3.19
CA GLN A 43 9.37 2.35 3.99
C GLN A 43 8.32 1.61 3.17
N SER A 44 8.18 0.32 3.47
CA SER A 44 7.11 -0.48 2.89
C SER A 44 5.81 -0.11 3.59
N VAL A 45 4.79 0.17 2.80
CA VAL A 45 3.50 0.59 3.33
C VAL A 45 2.37 -0.15 2.63
N THR A 46 1.24 -0.25 3.32
CA THR A 46 0.00 -0.74 2.74
C THR A 46 -1.04 0.35 2.95
N LEU A 47 -1.62 0.82 1.86
CA LEU A 47 -2.56 1.93 1.88
C LEU A 47 -3.88 1.53 1.25
N GLN A 48 -4.95 2.17 1.67
CA GLN A 48 -6.25 2.00 1.04
C GLN A 48 -6.83 3.36 0.72
N GLY A 49 -7.55 3.44 -0.38
CA GLY A 49 -8.18 4.68 -0.79
C GLY A 49 -8.89 4.52 -2.11
N THR A 50 -9.26 5.65 -2.69
CA THR A 50 -9.96 5.69 -3.96
C THR A 50 -8.97 6.04 -5.07
N ALA A 51 -8.97 5.26 -6.13
CA ALA A 51 -8.10 5.50 -7.27
C ALA A 51 -8.71 6.58 -8.17
N LEU A 52 -7.92 7.60 -8.48
CA LEU A 52 -8.34 8.70 -9.35
C LEU A 52 -7.25 8.98 -10.37
N GLY A 53 -7.66 9.46 -11.54
CA GLY A 53 -6.70 9.85 -12.56
C GLY A 53 -5.89 8.67 -13.08
N VAL A 54 -6.50 7.52 -13.24
CA VAL A 54 -5.81 6.33 -13.71
C VAL A 54 -5.33 6.55 -15.12
N LYS A 55 -4.03 6.34 -15.37
CA LYS A 55 -3.42 6.55 -16.66
C LYS A 55 -2.49 5.39 -16.97
N GLU A 56 -2.80 4.68 -18.04
CA GLU A 56 -1.95 3.60 -18.53
C GLU A 56 -1.00 4.14 -19.56
N THR A 57 0.26 3.77 -19.47
CA THR A 57 1.30 4.30 -20.34
C THR A 57 2.27 3.19 -20.72
N THR A 58 2.91 3.35 -21.86
CA THR A 58 4.02 2.48 -22.27
C THR A 58 5.26 3.35 -22.39
N SER A 59 6.34 2.92 -21.72
CA SER A 59 7.57 3.68 -21.74
C SER A 59 8.26 3.57 -23.10
N HIS A 60 9.28 4.39 -23.33
CA HIS A 60 10.05 4.34 -24.57
C HIS A 60 10.68 2.98 -24.82
N ARG A 61 10.95 2.23 -23.75
CA ARG A 61 11.53 0.89 -23.87
C ARG A 61 10.49 -0.20 -24.04
N GLY A 62 9.21 0.17 -24.14
CA GLY A 62 8.13 -0.78 -24.31
C GLY A 62 7.62 -1.42 -23.03
N ASN A 63 7.97 -0.86 -21.87
CA ASN A 63 7.47 -1.36 -20.60
C ASN A 63 6.19 -0.66 -20.24
N ASP A 64 5.17 -1.43 -19.94
CA ASP A 64 3.87 -0.90 -19.55
C ASP A 64 3.88 -0.51 -18.08
N TYR A 65 3.26 0.61 -17.76
CA TYR A 65 3.06 1.01 -16.36
C TYR A 65 1.77 1.82 -16.23
N THR A 66 1.32 1.95 -15.01
CA THR A 66 0.10 2.69 -14.69
C THR A 66 0.38 3.64 -13.56
N THR A 67 -0.15 4.84 -13.65
CA THR A 67 -0.08 5.81 -12.56
C THR A 67 -1.48 6.25 -12.19
N PHE A 68 -1.66 6.57 -10.92
CA PHE A 68 -2.93 7.12 -10.45
C PHE A 68 -2.69 7.80 -9.11
N LYS A 69 -3.70 8.53 -8.65
CA LYS A 69 -3.67 9.12 -7.31
C LYS A 69 -4.54 8.27 -6.41
N LEU A 70 -4.04 8.00 -5.23
CA LEU A 70 -4.81 7.31 -4.20
C LEU A 70 -5.25 8.36 -3.20
N GLN A 71 -6.56 8.57 -3.12
CA GLN A 71 -7.13 9.60 -2.27
C GLN A 71 -7.82 9.00 -1.09
N ASP A 72 -7.61 9.60 0.08
CA ASP A 72 -8.30 9.17 1.28
C ASP A 72 -9.75 9.67 1.25
N PRO A 73 -10.72 8.81 1.62
CA PRO A 73 -12.11 9.23 1.63
C PRO A 73 -12.40 10.43 2.52
N SER A 74 -11.59 10.68 3.55
CA SER A 74 -11.77 11.83 4.42
C SER A 74 -11.39 13.14 3.75
N GLY A 75 -10.69 13.09 2.62
CA GLY A 75 -10.28 14.31 1.94
C GLY A 75 -9.00 14.93 2.45
N CYS A 76 -8.24 14.23 3.28
CA CYS A 76 -7.00 14.78 3.83
C CYS A 76 -5.90 14.95 2.78
N GLY A 77 -6.05 14.31 1.63
CA GLY A 77 -5.06 14.43 0.57
C GLY A 77 -4.91 13.14 -0.20
N ALA A 78 -3.90 13.09 -1.04
CA ALA A 78 -3.65 11.96 -1.91
C ALA A 78 -2.16 11.73 -2.08
N VAL A 79 -1.80 10.50 -2.45
CA VAL A 79 -0.42 10.17 -2.82
C VAL A 79 -0.42 9.64 -4.24
N ASN A 80 0.69 9.80 -4.93
CA ASN A 80 0.83 9.29 -6.27
C ASN A 80 1.24 7.82 -6.21
N ILE A 81 0.64 7.02 -7.07
CA ILE A 81 0.96 5.60 -7.14
C ILE A 81 1.53 5.30 -8.53
N PHE A 82 2.59 4.53 -8.54
CA PHE A 82 3.19 4.01 -9.76
C PHE A 82 3.24 2.50 -9.65
N THR A 83 2.81 1.81 -10.68
CA THR A 83 2.91 0.35 -10.71
C THR A 83 3.25 -0.11 -12.13
N TRP A 84 4.11 -1.11 -12.22
CA TRP A 84 4.40 -1.71 -13.51
C TRP A 84 3.20 -2.51 -14.01
N GLY A 85 3.02 -2.57 -15.31
CA GLY A 85 1.91 -3.27 -15.92
C GLY A 85 0.65 -2.43 -15.96
N HIS A 86 -0.45 -3.05 -16.37
CA HIS A 86 -1.75 -2.41 -16.45
C HIS A 86 -2.74 -3.22 -15.62
N PRO A 87 -2.80 -3.04 -14.29
CA PRO A 87 -3.79 -3.75 -13.49
C PRO A 87 -5.19 -3.32 -13.89
N ALA A 88 -6.16 -4.21 -13.72
CA ALA A 88 -7.55 -3.91 -14.02
C ALA A 88 -8.08 -2.92 -12.99
N LEU A 89 -8.13 -1.65 -13.36
CA LEU A 89 -8.38 -0.57 -12.46
C LEU A 89 -9.13 0.54 -13.16
N SER A 90 -10.14 1.08 -12.51
CA SER A 90 -10.93 2.20 -13.04
C SER A 90 -10.98 3.33 -12.03
N ASN A 91 -11.18 4.54 -12.53
CA ASN A 91 -11.35 5.71 -11.67
C ASN A 91 -12.53 5.48 -10.74
N GLY A 92 -12.35 5.79 -9.48
CA GLY A 92 -13.39 5.61 -8.47
C GLY A 92 -13.34 4.27 -7.74
N ASP A 93 -12.48 3.34 -8.20
CA ASP A 93 -12.36 2.07 -7.50
C ASP A 93 -11.72 2.25 -6.13
N GLN A 94 -12.22 1.48 -5.19
CA GLN A 94 -11.56 1.37 -3.88
C GLN A 94 -10.44 0.37 -4.04
N VAL A 95 -9.24 0.74 -3.66
CA VAL A 95 -8.08 -0.12 -3.87
C VAL A 95 -7.19 -0.20 -2.65
N ARG A 96 -6.48 -1.29 -2.57
CA ARG A 96 -5.41 -1.49 -1.60
C ARG A 96 -4.09 -1.53 -2.36
N VAL A 97 -3.13 -0.78 -1.88
CA VAL A 97 -1.82 -0.66 -2.53
C VAL A 97 -0.73 -1.08 -1.56
N ASP A 98 0.10 -2.03 -1.99
CA ASP A 98 1.29 -2.43 -1.24
C ASP A 98 2.51 -1.97 -2.02
N GLY A 99 3.41 -1.29 -1.36
CA GLY A 99 4.61 -0.80 -2.03
C GLY A 99 5.53 -0.05 -1.10
N VAL A 100 6.48 0.65 -1.69
CA VAL A 100 7.47 1.45 -0.97
C VAL A 100 7.20 2.92 -1.22
N PHE A 101 7.09 3.70 -0.15
CA PHE A 101 6.87 5.13 -0.25
C PHE A 101 8.21 5.86 -0.39
N GLU A 102 8.24 6.83 -1.29
CA GLU A 102 9.40 7.68 -1.48
C GLU A 102 8.96 9.13 -1.63
N ILE A 103 9.63 10.03 -0.91
CA ILE A 103 9.38 11.45 -1.05
C ILE A 103 9.77 11.89 -2.45
N GLU A 104 10.87 11.35 -2.95
CA GLU A 104 11.36 11.66 -4.28
C GLU A 104 11.79 10.39 -4.98
N HIS A 105 11.26 10.17 -6.17
CA HIS A 105 11.59 9.00 -6.97
C HIS A 105 12.03 9.47 -8.35
N HIS A 106 13.18 9.00 -8.80
CA HIS A 106 13.72 9.37 -10.11
C HIS A 106 13.54 8.21 -11.08
N GLN A 107 12.93 8.50 -12.24
CA GLN A 107 12.73 7.51 -13.28
C GLN A 107 13.20 8.16 -14.59
N GLY A 108 14.40 7.84 -15.01
CA GLY A 108 15.01 8.50 -16.16
C GLY A 108 15.19 9.98 -15.89
N ARG A 109 14.59 10.81 -16.74
CA ARG A 109 14.66 12.26 -16.58
C ARG A 109 13.54 12.82 -15.71
N TYR A 110 12.63 11.96 -15.26
CA TYR A 110 11.47 12.42 -14.50
C TYR A 110 11.72 12.25 -13.01
N THR A 111 11.21 13.21 -12.24
CA THR A 111 11.23 13.14 -10.79
C THR A 111 9.79 13.18 -10.31
N PHE A 112 9.43 12.19 -9.50
CA PHE A 112 8.10 12.11 -8.90
C PHE A 112 8.21 12.37 -7.41
N HIS A 113 7.22 13.05 -6.86
CA HIS A 113 7.22 13.41 -5.44
C HIS A 113 6.08 12.69 -4.72
N ASN A 114 6.34 12.27 -3.50
CA ASN A 114 5.34 11.61 -2.65
C ASN A 114 4.67 10.47 -3.40
N GLU A 115 5.46 9.51 -3.79
CA GLU A 115 5.01 8.41 -4.62
C GLU A 115 5.19 7.08 -3.93
N VAL A 116 4.23 6.17 -4.13
CA VAL A 116 4.42 4.77 -3.75
C VAL A 116 4.68 3.98 -5.03
N GLU A 117 5.81 3.30 -5.06
CA GLU A 117 6.07 2.34 -6.12
C GLU A 117 5.42 1.04 -5.68
N ALA A 118 4.30 0.71 -6.27
CA ALA A 118 3.49 -0.40 -5.83
C ALA A 118 3.98 -1.71 -6.40
N SER A 119 4.10 -2.70 -5.52
CA SER A 119 4.35 -4.07 -5.93
C SER A 119 3.05 -4.81 -6.16
N LYS A 120 1.95 -4.32 -5.58
CA LYS A 120 0.66 -4.95 -5.72
C LYS A 120 -0.44 -3.92 -5.57
N VAL A 121 -1.40 -3.97 -6.48
CA VAL A 121 -2.60 -3.12 -6.44
C VAL A 121 -3.80 -4.05 -6.51
N THR A 122 -4.68 -3.96 -5.53
CA THR A 122 -5.85 -4.84 -5.45
C THR A 122 -7.11 -4.01 -5.39
N SER A 123 -8.03 -4.27 -6.31
CA SER A 123 -9.35 -3.64 -6.26
C SER A 123 -10.16 -4.31 -5.17
N LEU A 124 -10.80 -3.51 -4.35
CA LEU A 124 -11.60 -4.02 -3.25
C LEU A 124 -13.05 -4.15 -3.67
N PRO A 125 -13.81 -5.10 -3.09
CA PRO A 125 -15.23 -5.23 -3.41
C PRO A 125 -15.98 -3.98 -3.00
N ARG A 126 -17.03 -3.69 -3.74
CA ARG A 126 -17.91 -2.56 -3.44
C ARG A 126 -19.03 -2.96 -2.52
#